data_c88e288002d7d56c1806087c89883eb4
#
_entry.id   c88e288002d7d56c1806087c89883eb4
#
_cell.length_a   1.000
_cell.length_b   1.000
_cell.length_c   1.000
_cell.angle_alpha   90.00
_cell.angle_beta   90.00
_cell.angle_gamma   90.00
#
_symmetry.space_group_name_H-M   'P 1'
#
loop_
_entity.id
_entity.type
_entity.pdbx_description
1 polymer ?
#
loop_
_entity_poly.entity_id
_entity_poly.type
_entity_poly.pdbx_seq_one_letter_code
_entity_poly.pdbx_strand_id
1 'polypeptide(L)'
;MIVTMGVGFMCIGGVQILVSLATVTGGMVFGVVPDWLKNLASLNGKFFGLPIPPVILIWIVAAVFLIVGMRHTKWGRNLYAVGGKRLSAERLSISEKAYWIGVYVISGFTSAATGAMLLGWSGGGFIGVGDQYLFLTVAAVAVGGTSLLGGEGGYGYTVIGCLALQVISTFLAGLGLSFEGQQFLFGL
;
A
#
# COMPACT_ATOMS: atom_id res chain seq x y z
N MET A 1 0.80 13.68 -11.74
CA MET A 1 -0.42 13.51 -10.93
C MET A 1 -1.68 13.35 -11.78
N ILE A 2 -2.06 14.31 -12.64
CA ILE A 2 -3.30 14.24 -13.44
C ILE A 2 -3.37 12.98 -14.30
N VAL A 3 -2.29 12.64 -14.99
CA VAL A 3 -2.22 11.44 -15.85
C VAL A 3 -2.38 10.15 -15.05
N THR A 4 -1.74 10.06 -13.88
CA THR A 4 -1.84 8.88 -13.00
C THR A 4 -3.26 8.70 -12.45
N MET A 5 -3.93 9.78 -12.09
CA MET A 5 -5.36 9.74 -11.70
C MET A 5 -6.24 9.31 -12.88
N GLY A 6 -6.00 9.85 -14.08
CA GLY A 6 -6.75 9.46 -15.28
C GLY A 6 -6.62 7.97 -15.59
N VAL A 7 -5.42 7.41 -15.53
CA VAL A 7 -5.19 5.97 -15.71
C VAL A 7 -5.88 5.16 -14.61
N GLY A 8 -5.85 5.63 -13.35
CA GLY A 8 -6.57 5.00 -12.24
C GLY A 8 -8.08 4.90 -12.51
N PHE A 9 -8.71 5.99 -12.93
CA PHE A 9 -10.13 5.99 -13.29
C PHE A 9 -10.46 5.11 -14.49
N MET A 10 -9.57 5.04 -15.50
CA MET A 10 -9.72 4.12 -16.62
C MET A 10 -9.67 2.66 -16.16
N CYS A 11 -8.75 2.30 -15.27
CA CYS A 11 -8.67 0.96 -14.70
C CYS A 11 -9.91 0.60 -13.88
N ILE A 12 -10.37 1.52 -13.02
CA ILE A 12 -11.59 1.31 -12.22
C ILE A 12 -12.79 1.14 -13.13
N GLY A 13 -12.98 2.03 -14.13
CA GLY A 13 -14.07 1.93 -15.10
C GLY A 13 -14.00 0.63 -15.92
N GLY A 14 -12.81 0.21 -16.33
CA GLY A 14 -12.62 -1.07 -17.04
C GLY A 14 -13.03 -2.27 -16.19
N VAL A 15 -12.62 -2.31 -14.92
CA VAL A 15 -13.05 -3.37 -13.98
C VAL A 15 -14.57 -3.32 -13.76
N GLN A 16 -15.14 -2.12 -13.65
CA GLN A 16 -16.60 -1.92 -13.49
C GLN A 16 -17.38 -2.50 -14.66
N ILE A 17 -16.93 -2.27 -15.90
CA ILE A 17 -17.53 -2.83 -17.12
C ILE A 17 -17.42 -4.36 -17.10
N LEU A 18 -16.24 -4.91 -16.79
CA LEU A 18 -16.05 -6.36 -16.71
C LEU A 18 -16.94 -7.02 -15.65
N VAL A 19 -17.06 -6.40 -14.49
CA VAL A 19 -17.93 -6.90 -13.40
C VAL A 19 -19.40 -6.79 -13.77
N SER A 20 -19.83 -5.72 -14.42
CA SER A 20 -21.23 -5.55 -14.88
C SER A 20 -21.60 -6.56 -15.97
N LEU A 21 -20.66 -6.98 -16.80
CA LEU A 21 -20.86 -8.02 -17.81
C LEU A 21 -20.87 -9.44 -17.21
N ALA A 22 -20.13 -9.65 -16.13
CA ALA A 22 -19.98 -10.96 -15.50
C ALA A 22 -21.04 -11.24 -14.41
N THR A 23 -21.58 -10.21 -13.76
CA THR A 23 -22.51 -10.37 -12.63
C THR A 23 -23.57 -9.25 -12.61
N VAL A 24 -24.82 -9.68 -12.48
CA VAL A 24 -26.00 -8.78 -12.35
C VAL A 24 -26.08 -8.12 -10.95
N THR A 25 -25.09 -8.28 -10.10
CA THR A 25 -25.12 -7.91 -8.68
C THR A 25 -24.30 -6.64 -8.39
N GLY A 26 -24.84 -5.46 -8.76
CA GLY A 26 -24.53 -4.16 -8.11
C GLY A 26 -23.09 -3.83 -7.72
N GLY A 27 -22.06 -4.30 -8.48
CA GLY A 27 -20.65 -3.96 -8.20
C GLY A 27 -19.96 -4.79 -7.10
N MET A 28 -20.66 -5.73 -6.48
CA MET A 28 -20.06 -6.69 -5.56
C MET A 28 -19.76 -8.00 -6.30
N VAL A 29 -18.51 -8.42 -6.24
CA VAL A 29 -18.08 -9.73 -6.78
C VAL A 29 -18.03 -10.74 -5.64
N PHE A 30 -19.05 -11.56 -5.55
CA PHE A 30 -19.06 -12.75 -4.71
C PHE A 30 -18.47 -13.91 -5.51
N GLY A 31 -17.15 -13.97 -5.58
CA GLY A 31 -16.43 -15.08 -6.20
C GLY A 31 -15.95 -16.08 -5.15
N VAL A 32 -15.78 -17.33 -5.55
CA VAL A 32 -15.10 -18.31 -4.71
C VAL A 32 -13.61 -17.94 -4.71
N VAL A 33 -13.16 -17.31 -3.62
CA VAL A 33 -11.75 -17.03 -3.44
C VAL A 33 -11.02 -18.36 -3.25
N PRO A 34 -9.93 -18.64 -3.99
CA PRO A 34 -9.18 -19.89 -3.85
C PRO A 34 -8.70 -20.12 -2.42
N ASP A 35 -8.77 -21.36 -1.95
CA ASP A 35 -8.44 -21.70 -0.56
C ASP A 35 -6.97 -21.39 -0.20
N TRP A 36 -6.05 -21.50 -1.15
CA TRP A 36 -4.64 -21.11 -0.94
C TRP A 36 -4.52 -19.62 -0.59
N LEU A 37 -5.31 -18.74 -1.23
CA LEU A 37 -5.29 -17.30 -0.98
C LEU A 37 -5.94 -16.96 0.36
N LYS A 38 -7.05 -17.63 0.70
CA LYS A 38 -7.68 -17.52 2.03
C LYS A 38 -6.71 -17.94 3.13
N ASN A 39 -6.00 -19.05 2.93
CA ASN A 39 -5.03 -19.55 3.91
C ASN A 39 -3.84 -18.60 4.09
N LEU A 40 -3.35 -17.98 3.02
CA LEU A 40 -2.30 -16.97 3.07
C LEU A 40 -2.75 -15.67 3.77
N ALA A 41 -3.99 -15.25 3.53
CA ALA A 41 -4.56 -14.03 4.10
C ALA A 41 -5.18 -14.25 5.49
N SER A 42 -5.32 -15.51 5.96
CA SER A 42 -5.98 -15.80 7.22
C SER A 42 -5.13 -15.35 8.42
N LEU A 43 -5.80 -14.72 9.39
CA LEU A 43 -5.20 -14.36 10.68
C LEU A 43 -5.09 -15.56 11.64
N ASN A 44 -5.78 -16.66 11.36
CA ASN A 44 -5.80 -17.89 12.18
C ASN A 44 -4.95 -19.02 11.59
N GLY A 45 -4.17 -18.77 10.53
CA GLY A 45 -3.30 -19.75 9.90
C GLY A 45 -2.15 -20.18 10.81
N LYS A 46 -1.88 -21.49 10.85
CA LYS A 46 -0.65 -22.03 11.48
C LYS A 46 0.38 -22.20 10.37
N PHE A 47 1.44 -21.39 10.41
CA PHE A 47 2.56 -21.56 9.51
C PHE A 47 3.67 -22.33 10.22
N PHE A 48 4.05 -23.52 9.71
CA PHE A 48 5.10 -24.37 10.27
C PHE A 48 4.91 -24.78 11.77
N GLY A 49 3.64 -24.90 12.22
CA GLY A 49 3.35 -25.28 13.62
C GLY A 49 3.38 -24.13 14.64
N LEU A 50 3.78 -22.92 14.23
CA LEU A 50 3.70 -21.71 15.06
C LEU A 50 2.35 -21.02 14.88
N PRO A 51 1.75 -20.48 15.95
CA PRO A 51 0.48 -19.75 15.89
C PRO A 51 0.70 -18.31 15.36
N ILE A 52 1.45 -18.16 14.26
CA ILE A 52 1.72 -16.86 13.65
C ILE A 52 1.00 -16.80 12.31
N PRO A 53 0.14 -15.79 12.09
CA PRO A 53 -0.54 -15.60 10.80
C PRO A 53 0.46 -15.43 9.66
N PRO A 54 0.31 -16.16 8.54
CA PRO A 54 1.24 -16.07 7.40
C PRO A 54 1.31 -14.65 6.82
N VAL A 55 0.23 -13.92 6.87
CA VAL A 55 0.15 -12.52 6.41
C VAL A 55 1.14 -11.61 7.13
N ILE A 56 1.33 -11.79 8.44
CA ILE A 56 2.27 -10.98 9.24
C ILE A 56 3.71 -11.29 8.82
N LEU A 57 4.04 -12.58 8.60
CA LEU A 57 5.36 -12.97 8.14
C LEU A 57 5.68 -12.39 6.76
N ILE A 58 4.75 -12.46 5.83
CA ILE A 58 4.91 -11.88 4.49
C ILE A 58 5.14 -10.36 4.59
N TRP A 59 4.38 -9.68 5.44
CA TRP A 59 4.54 -8.24 5.65
C TRP A 59 5.90 -7.88 6.25
N ILE A 60 6.36 -8.62 7.28
CA ILE A 60 7.67 -8.40 7.90
C ILE A 60 8.78 -8.62 6.88
N VAL A 61 8.72 -9.72 6.11
CA VAL A 61 9.72 -10.03 5.08
C VAL A 61 9.75 -8.93 4.02
N ALA A 62 8.58 -8.48 3.53
CA ALA A 62 8.48 -7.41 2.56
C ALA A 62 9.02 -6.08 3.11
N ALA A 63 8.69 -5.73 4.36
CA ALA A 63 9.19 -4.53 5.01
C ALA A 63 10.70 -4.55 5.17
N VAL A 64 11.27 -5.65 5.68
CA VAL A 64 12.72 -5.83 5.82
C VAL A 64 13.41 -5.76 4.45
N PHE A 65 12.87 -6.43 3.44
CA PHE A 65 13.40 -6.41 2.07
C PHE A 65 13.45 -4.98 1.51
N LEU A 66 12.38 -4.20 1.66
CA LEU A 66 12.33 -2.82 1.20
C LEU A 66 13.27 -1.91 2.01
N ILE A 67 13.34 -2.05 3.33
CA ILE A 67 14.24 -1.26 4.18
C ILE A 67 15.71 -1.53 3.80
N VAL A 68 16.10 -2.80 3.72
CA VAL A 68 17.45 -3.20 3.35
C VAL A 68 17.76 -2.80 1.91
N GLY A 69 16.83 -3.03 0.99
CA GLY A 69 16.95 -2.63 -0.41
C GLY A 69 17.19 -1.14 -0.58
N MET A 70 16.41 -0.30 0.08
CA MET A 70 16.58 1.16 0.00
C MET A 70 17.86 1.66 0.69
N ARG A 71 18.24 1.04 1.81
CA ARG A 71 19.39 1.51 2.60
C ARG A 71 20.74 1.04 2.06
N HIS A 72 20.82 -0.22 1.59
CA HIS A 72 22.11 -0.85 1.26
C HIS A 72 22.38 -0.97 -0.24
N THR A 73 21.38 -0.85 -1.12
CA THR A 73 21.61 -0.94 -2.56
C THR A 73 22.00 0.40 -3.18
N LYS A 74 22.73 0.33 -4.30
CA LYS A 74 23.05 1.50 -5.14
C LYS A 74 21.77 2.16 -5.65
N TRP A 75 20.75 1.35 -5.94
CA TRP A 75 19.46 1.81 -6.43
C TRP A 75 18.76 2.72 -5.40
N GLY A 76 18.68 2.30 -4.14
CA GLY A 76 18.09 3.09 -3.08
C GLY A 76 18.81 4.42 -2.85
N ARG A 77 20.16 4.40 -2.78
CA ARG A 77 20.96 5.64 -2.63
C ARG A 77 20.73 6.63 -3.76
N ASN A 78 20.71 6.15 -4.98
CA ASN A 78 20.45 6.99 -6.15
C ASN A 78 19.02 7.53 -6.16
N LEU A 79 18.05 6.75 -5.67
CA LEU A 79 16.66 7.18 -5.54
C LEU A 79 16.55 8.40 -4.60
N TYR A 80 17.23 8.37 -3.45
CA TYR A 80 17.30 9.54 -2.55
C TYR A 80 17.97 10.76 -3.20
N ALA A 81 19.02 10.54 -3.99
CA ALA A 81 19.70 11.60 -4.71
C ALA A 81 18.77 12.26 -5.75
N VAL A 82 18.00 11.46 -6.49
CA VAL A 82 17.01 11.97 -7.47
C VAL A 82 15.87 12.71 -6.77
N GLY A 83 15.40 12.19 -5.61
CA GLY A 83 14.34 12.83 -4.83
C GLY A 83 14.73 14.16 -4.19
N GLY A 84 15.99 14.34 -3.80
CA GLY A 84 16.46 15.54 -3.10
C GLY A 84 16.75 16.73 -4.01
N LYS A 85 17.56 16.54 -5.07
CA LYS A 85 17.91 17.60 -6.02
C LYS A 85 18.05 17.04 -7.44
N ARG A 86 17.08 17.32 -8.30
CA ARG A 86 17.08 16.89 -9.72
C ARG A 86 18.33 17.31 -10.48
N LEU A 87 18.76 18.56 -10.34
CA LEU A 87 19.97 19.10 -10.99
C LEU A 87 21.26 18.37 -10.60
N SER A 88 21.33 17.85 -9.38
CA SER A 88 22.50 17.09 -8.92
C SER A 88 22.51 15.66 -9.48
N ALA A 89 21.35 15.08 -9.69
CA ALA A 89 21.21 13.75 -10.28
C ALA A 89 21.61 13.72 -11.77
N GLU A 90 21.28 14.76 -12.54
CA GLU A 90 21.70 14.90 -13.93
C GLU A 90 23.22 14.95 -14.07
N ARG A 91 23.92 15.67 -13.18
CA ARG A 91 25.39 15.76 -13.18
C ARG A 91 26.07 14.42 -12.88
N LEU A 92 25.39 13.50 -12.20
CA LEU A 92 25.89 12.17 -11.89
C LEU A 92 25.52 11.13 -12.97
N SER A 93 25.02 11.56 -14.13
CA SER A 93 24.56 10.68 -15.22
C SER A 93 23.52 9.64 -14.77
N ILE A 94 22.71 9.97 -13.76
CA ILE A 94 21.66 9.10 -13.27
C ILE A 94 20.42 9.32 -14.13
N SER A 95 19.92 8.26 -14.80
CA SER A 95 18.73 8.33 -15.62
C SER A 95 17.47 8.44 -14.75
N GLU A 96 17.00 9.66 -14.51
CA GLU A 96 15.80 9.96 -13.69
C GLU A 96 14.60 9.10 -14.10
N LYS A 97 14.38 8.94 -15.42
CA LYS A 97 13.26 8.17 -15.97
C LYS A 97 13.25 6.70 -15.50
N ALA A 98 14.42 6.06 -15.47
CA ALA A 98 14.52 4.65 -15.05
C ALA A 98 14.16 4.48 -13.57
N TYR A 99 14.56 5.42 -12.71
CA TYR A 99 14.22 5.40 -11.28
C TYR A 99 12.73 5.63 -11.06
N TRP A 100 12.12 6.58 -11.76
CA TRP A 100 10.67 6.80 -11.69
C TRP A 100 9.88 5.57 -12.12
N ILE A 101 10.25 4.95 -13.25
CA ILE A 101 9.61 3.73 -13.71
C ILE A 101 9.75 2.62 -12.65
N GLY A 102 10.95 2.44 -12.09
CA GLY A 102 11.20 1.44 -11.06
C GLY A 102 10.33 1.64 -9.81
N VAL A 103 10.18 2.87 -9.33
CA VAL A 103 9.31 3.19 -8.19
C VAL A 103 7.85 2.86 -8.49
N TYR A 104 7.34 3.25 -9.66
CA TYR A 104 5.97 2.94 -10.05
C TYR A 104 5.72 1.43 -10.20
N VAL A 105 6.68 0.67 -10.73
CA VAL A 105 6.59 -0.79 -10.84
C VAL A 105 6.51 -1.44 -9.46
N ILE A 106 7.40 -1.04 -8.53
CA ILE A 106 7.39 -1.58 -7.16
C ILE A 106 6.08 -1.20 -6.45
N SER A 107 5.64 0.05 -6.58
CA SER A 107 4.38 0.51 -6.01
C SER A 107 3.18 -0.26 -6.56
N GLY A 108 3.10 -0.46 -7.88
CA GLY A 108 2.04 -1.24 -8.51
C GLY A 108 2.04 -2.70 -8.05
N PHE A 109 3.22 -3.33 -7.96
CA PHE A 109 3.34 -4.70 -7.49
C PHE A 109 2.90 -4.86 -6.03
N THR A 110 3.36 -3.97 -5.13
CA THR A 110 2.97 -4.01 -3.71
C THR A 110 1.49 -3.73 -3.53
N SER A 111 0.90 -2.80 -4.28
CA SER A 111 -0.53 -2.52 -4.26
C SER A 111 -1.36 -3.71 -4.73
N ALA A 112 -0.95 -4.37 -5.81
CA ALA A 112 -1.62 -5.58 -6.32
C ALA A 112 -1.55 -6.73 -5.29
N ALA A 113 -0.39 -6.95 -4.67
CA ALA A 113 -0.21 -7.96 -3.64
C ALA A 113 -1.10 -7.67 -2.41
N THR A 114 -1.17 -6.42 -1.97
CA THR A 114 -2.03 -5.99 -0.85
C THR A 114 -3.51 -6.17 -1.19
N GLY A 115 -3.93 -5.79 -2.40
CA GLY A 115 -5.30 -5.99 -2.88
C GLY A 115 -5.71 -7.48 -2.92
N ALA A 116 -4.80 -8.35 -3.39
CA ALA A 116 -5.03 -9.79 -3.38
C ALA A 116 -5.17 -10.36 -1.95
N MET A 117 -4.33 -9.91 -1.02
CA MET A 117 -4.43 -10.31 0.40
C MET A 117 -5.72 -9.80 1.05
N LEU A 118 -6.12 -8.57 0.74
CA LEU A 118 -7.38 -8.00 1.23
C LEU A 118 -8.59 -8.79 0.72
N LEU A 119 -8.58 -9.18 -0.56
CA LEU A 119 -9.60 -10.05 -1.14
C LEU A 119 -9.63 -11.43 -0.46
N GLY A 120 -8.47 -12.02 -0.19
CA GLY A 120 -8.36 -13.30 0.52
C GLY A 120 -8.91 -13.23 1.95
N TRP A 121 -8.69 -12.11 2.64
CA TRP A 121 -9.16 -11.89 4.01
C TRP A 121 -10.66 -11.60 4.07
N SER A 122 -11.17 -10.75 3.19
CA SER A 122 -12.60 -10.36 3.18
C SER A 122 -13.52 -11.42 2.57
N GLY A 123 -12.97 -12.38 1.82
CA GLY A 123 -13.75 -13.41 1.12
C GLY A 123 -14.58 -12.89 -0.05
N GLY A 124 -14.49 -11.61 -0.36
CA GLY A 124 -15.17 -10.94 -1.48
C GLY A 124 -14.58 -9.57 -1.72
N GLY A 125 -14.84 -8.99 -2.88
CA GLY A 125 -14.36 -7.66 -3.23
C GLY A 125 -15.49 -6.75 -3.68
N PHE A 126 -15.37 -5.47 -3.41
CA PHE A 126 -16.20 -4.44 -4.00
C PHE A 126 -15.33 -3.35 -4.63
N ILE A 127 -15.87 -2.72 -5.64
CA ILE A 127 -15.16 -1.66 -6.37
C ILE A 127 -15.06 -0.45 -5.44
N GLY A 128 -13.85 0.12 -5.31
CA GLY A 128 -13.61 1.26 -4.42
C GLY A 128 -13.12 0.90 -3.02
N VAL A 129 -12.93 -0.40 -2.70
CA VAL A 129 -12.38 -0.82 -1.38
C VAL A 129 -11.04 -0.14 -1.05
N GLY A 130 -10.28 0.27 -2.07
CA GLY A 130 -9.00 0.95 -1.91
C GLY A 130 -9.09 2.42 -1.52
N ASP A 131 -10.22 3.09 -1.77
CA ASP A 131 -10.36 4.54 -1.62
C ASP A 131 -10.17 4.99 -0.17
N GLN A 132 -10.65 4.20 0.77
CA GLN A 132 -10.48 4.44 2.20
C GLN A 132 -9.01 4.45 2.67
N TYR A 133 -8.12 3.73 1.97
CA TYR A 133 -6.71 3.65 2.33
C TYR A 133 -5.86 4.76 1.72
N LEU A 134 -6.40 5.52 0.78
CA LEU A 134 -5.65 6.56 0.07
C LEU A 134 -5.14 7.65 1.04
N PHE A 135 -6.02 8.21 1.85
CA PHE A 135 -5.64 9.22 2.85
C PHE A 135 -4.82 8.61 3.99
N LEU A 136 -5.17 7.41 4.43
CA LEU A 136 -4.49 6.72 5.51
C LEU A 136 -3.02 6.44 5.18
N THR A 137 -2.73 6.05 3.93
CA THR A 137 -1.35 5.80 3.48
C THR A 137 -0.52 7.09 3.42
N VAL A 138 -1.10 8.19 2.95
CA VAL A 138 -0.43 9.51 2.95
C VAL A 138 -0.17 9.99 4.37
N ALA A 139 -1.17 9.86 5.27
CA ALA A 139 -1.02 10.19 6.67
C ALA A 139 0.07 9.34 7.35
N ALA A 140 0.13 8.04 7.06
CA ALA A 140 1.16 7.14 7.60
C ALA A 140 2.59 7.57 7.20
N VAL A 141 2.77 8.00 5.95
CA VAL A 141 4.06 8.51 5.45
C VAL A 141 4.43 9.82 6.15
N ALA A 142 3.47 10.74 6.29
CA ALA A 142 3.67 12.03 6.95
C ALA A 142 3.99 11.87 8.45
N VAL A 143 3.18 11.09 9.18
CA VAL A 143 3.39 10.77 10.61
C VAL A 143 4.71 10.03 10.82
N GLY A 144 5.09 9.16 9.88
CA GLY A 144 6.40 8.51 9.89
C GLY A 144 7.59 9.45 9.68
N GLY A 145 7.36 10.74 9.38
CA GLY A 145 8.43 11.74 9.21
C GLY A 145 9.16 11.64 7.86
N THR A 146 8.55 11.01 6.87
CA THR A 146 9.08 11.00 5.50
C THR A 146 8.63 12.28 4.78
N SER A 147 9.59 13.04 4.24
CA SER A 147 9.30 14.29 3.54
C SER A 147 8.48 14.03 2.27
N LEU A 148 7.31 14.67 2.17
CA LEU A 148 6.47 14.63 0.97
C LEU A 148 7.09 15.40 -0.21
N LEU A 149 8.06 16.28 0.07
CA LEU A 149 8.82 17.02 -0.94
C LEU A 149 9.98 16.20 -1.53
N GLY A 150 10.27 15.03 -0.92
CA GLY A 150 11.31 14.11 -1.37
C GLY A 150 12.69 14.34 -0.74
N GLY A 151 13.60 13.41 -1.00
CA GLY A 151 15.01 13.50 -0.57
C GLY A 151 15.30 13.09 0.87
N GLU A 152 14.34 13.18 1.77
CA GLU A 152 14.50 12.87 3.19
C GLU A 152 13.45 11.87 3.67
N GLY A 153 13.84 11.00 4.59
CA GLY A 153 12.97 9.98 5.17
C GLY A 153 13.49 8.57 4.96
N GLY A 154 12.67 7.58 5.26
CA GLY A 154 13.01 6.17 5.08
C GLY A 154 11.82 5.26 5.26
N TYR A 155 11.82 4.15 4.53
CA TYR A 155 10.71 3.20 4.60
C TYR A 155 10.48 2.67 6.04
N GLY A 156 11.53 2.55 6.85
CA GLY A 156 11.42 2.18 8.26
C GLY A 156 10.59 3.16 9.09
N TYR A 157 10.73 4.45 8.84
CA TYR A 157 9.92 5.48 9.50
C TYR A 157 8.43 5.39 9.08
N THR A 158 8.17 5.11 7.81
CA THR A 158 6.81 4.87 7.32
C THR A 158 6.17 3.65 7.98
N VAL A 159 6.93 2.56 8.20
CA VAL A 159 6.44 1.38 8.92
C VAL A 159 6.03 1.74 10.35
N ILE A 160 6.83 2.54 11.06
CA ILE A 160 6.49 3.03 12.41
C ILE A 160 5.25 3.93 12.36
N GLY A 161 5.15 4.81 11.37
CA GLY A 161 3.97 5.66 11.15
C GLY A 161 2.69 4.85 10.94
N CYS A 162 2.75 3.79 10.12
CA CYS A 162 1.62 2.87 9.92
C CYS A 162 1.18 2.20 11.23
N LEU A 163 2.14 1.70 12.02
CA LEU A 163 1.83 1.08 13.31
C LEU A 163 1.21 2.08 14.29
N ALA A 164 1.76 3.29 14.37
CA ALA A 164 1.23 4.35 15.24
C ALA A 164 -0.22 4.70 14.86
N LEU A 165 -0.49 4.92 13.56
CA LEU A 165 -1.83 5.20 13.08
C LEU A 165 -2.80 4.05 13.35
N GLN A 166 -2.35 2.79 13.18
CA GLN A 166 -3.19 1.63 13.47
C GLN A 166 -3.56 1.54 14.94
N VAL A 167 -2.62 1.83 15.86
CA VAL A 167 -2.90 1.90 17.30
C VAL A 167 -3.91 2.99 17.60
N ILE A 168 -3.72 4.20 17.04
CA ILE A 168 -4.64 5.32 17.21
C ILE A 168 -6.02 4.96 16.67
N SER A 169 -6.12 4.39 15.46
CA SER A 169 -7.40 3.95 14.87
C SER A 169 -8.12 2.96 15.77
N THR A 170 -7.40 1.98 16.31
CA THR A 170 -7.98 0.97 17.20
C THR A 170 -8.48 1.61 18.50
N PHE A 171 -7.73 2.56 19.06
CA PHE A 171 -8.11 3.29 20.24
C PHE A 171 -9.37 4.14 19.99
N LEU A 172 -9.44 4.89 18.90
CA LEU A 172 -10.59 5.70 18.52
C LEU A 172 -11.84 4.84 18.25
N ALA A 173 -11.67 3.69 17.63
CA ALA A 173 -12.75 2.71 17.45
C ALA A 173 -13.27 2.19 18.80
N GLY A 174 -12.37 1.94 19.76
CA GLY A 174 -12.73 1.56 21.13
C GLY A 174 -13.52 2.63 21.90
N LEU A 175 -13.33 3.91 21.54
CA LEU A 175 -14.13 5.03 22.06
C LEU A 175 -15.50 5.19 21.36
N GLY A 176 -15.82 4.32 20.39
CA GLY A 176 -17.08 4.34 19.65
C GLY A 176 -17.13 5.34 18.49
N LEU A 177 -15.98 5.90 18.08
CA LEU A 177 -15.92 6.78 16.90
C LEU A 177 -16.09 5.99 15.61
N SER A 178 -17.01 6.46 14.76
CA SER A 178 -17.20 5.91 13.42
C SER A 178 -15.97 6.12 12.54
N PHE A 179 -15.87 5.35 11.45
CA PHE A 179 -14.75 5.46 10.50
C PHE A 179 -14.61 6.87 9.92
N GLU A 180 -15.72 7.55 9.62
CA GLU A 180 -15.73 8.94 9.14
C GLU A 180 -15.15 9.91 10.19
N GLY A 181 -15.48 9.72 11.46
CA GLY A 181 -14.93 10.50 12.56
C GLY A 181 -13.43 10.33 12.73
N GLN A 182 -12.91 9.10 12.51
CA GLN A 182 -11.48 8.85 12.51
C GLN A 182 -10.78 9.53 11.35
N GLN A 183 -11.35 9.49 10.13
CA GLN A 183 -10.79 10.18 8.97
C GLN A 183 -10.72 11.70 9.17
N PHE A 184 -11.74 12.29 9.80
CA PHE A 184 -11.73 13.72 10.13
C PHE A 184 -10.56 14.07 11.06
N LEU A 185 -10.33 13.26 12.10
CA LEU A 185 -9.21 13.46 13.02
C LEU A 185 -7.84 13.27 12.37
N PHE A 186 -7.71 12.36 11.41
CA PHE A 186 -6.45 12.17 10.69
C PHE A 186 -6.15 13.28 9.67
N GLY A 187 -7.17 14.03 9.26
CA GLY A 187 -7.04 15.17 8.35
C GLY A 187 -6.70 16.51 9.01
N LEU A 188 -6.71 16.56 10.34
CA LEU A 188 -6.46 17.76 11.16
C LEU A 188 -5.00 17.86 11.55
#